data_62dfe2b450f8754b2e5d4e983f28a744
#
_entry.id   62dfe2b450f8754b2e5d4e983f28a744
#
_cell.length_a   1.000
_cell.length_b   1.000
_cell.length_c   1.000
_cell.angle_alpha   90.00
_cell.angle_beta   90.00
_cell.angle_gamma   90.00
#
_symmetry.space_group_name_H-M   'P 1'
#
loop_
_entity.id
_entity.type
_entity.pdbx_description
1 polymer ?
#
loop_
_entity_poly.entity_id
_entity_poly.type
_entity_poly.pdbx_seq_one_letter_code
_entity_poly.pdbx_strand_id
1 'polypeptide(L)'
;MRKIIFLALCVGTIFGANLKDSEFFKDTNSTCPVKFIDVFKYPDWISVLEYQNGKKVLFSSAKQMFYYFYTNKPKEVVPLKKMYVTDYKTKELIEATEAYYVFGSRVVSFSGDDLIPFGNFDDAKEFAAQNSASRIFEFSKINKKLIDYLD
;
A
#
# COMPACT_ATOMS: atom_id res chain seq x y z
N MET A 1 -21.70 -18.06 -43.24
CA MET A 1 -22.16 -17.35 -41.98
C MET A 1 -21.31 -17.86 -40.82
N ARG A 2 -20.34 -17.07 -40.41
CA ARG A 2 -19.46 -17.39 -39.25
C ARG A 2 -20.14 -16.89 -37.98
N LYS A 3 -20.54 -17.83 -37.12
CA LYS A 3 -21.04 -17.49 -35.78
C LYS A 3 -19.87 -17.07 -34.88
N ILE A 4 -19.80 -15.82 -34.51
CA ILE A 4 -18.88 -15.31 -33.51
C ILE A 4 -19.48 -15.68 -32.16
N ILE A 5 -18.84 -16.60 -31.46
CA ILE A 5 -19.17 -16.93 -30.07
C ILE A 5 -18.45 -15.91 -29.21
N PHE A 6 -19.22 -14.98 -28.65
CA PHE A 6 -18.72 -14.11 -27.57
C PHE A 6 -18.57 -14.95 -26.31
N LEU A 7 -17.31 -15.26 -25.97
CA LEU A 7 -16.97 -15.82 -24.68
C LEU A 7 -17.01 -14.67 -23.66
N ALA A 8 -18.13 -14.55 -22.96
CA ALA A 8 -18.26 -13.65 -21.83
C ALA A 8 -17.32 -14.15 -20.72
N LEU A 9 -16.20 -13.45 -20.53
CA LEU A 9 -15.33 -13.66 -19.38
C LEU A 9 -16.09 -13.16 -18.16
N CYS A 10 -16.74 -14.06 -17.42
CA CYS A 10 -17.28 -13.76 -16.11
C CYS A 10 -16.08 -13.47 -15.19
N VAL A 11 -15.77 -12.20 -15.00
CA VAL A 11 -14.95 -11.75 -13.88
C VAL A 11 -15.81 -11.96 -12.64
N GLY A 12 -15.67 -13.14 -12.04
CA GLY A 12 -16.28 -13.45 -10.76
C GLY A 12 -15.68 -12.50 -9.72
N THR A 13 -16.50 -11.58 -9.24
CA THR A 13 -16.21 -10.83 -8.02
C THR A 13 -16.08 -11.82 -6.88
N ILE A 14 -14.85 -12.15 -6.48
CA ILE A 14 -14.59 -12.96 -5.29
C ILE A 14 -14.85 -12.05 -4.08
N PHE A 15 -16.10 -11.86 -3.73
CA PHE A 15 -16.51 -11.35 -2.43
C PHE A 15 -16.27 -12.47 -1.40
N GLY A 16 -15.26 -12.29 -0.54
CA GLY A 16 -15.08 -13.13 0.65
C GLY A 16 -13.83 -13.98 0.76
N ALA A 17 -12.88 -13.91 -0.16
CA ALA A 17 -11.56 -14.48 0.10
C ALA A 17 -10.86 -13.62 1.16
N ASN A 18 -10.48 -14.25 2.27
CA ASN A 18 -9.66 -13.57 3.28
C ASN A 18 -8.36 -13.13 2.59
N LEU A 19 -8.05 -11.84 2.61
CA LEU A 19 -6.87 -11.27 1.96
C LEU A 19 -5.59 -12.02 2.35
N LYS A 20 -5.51 -12.51 3.57
CA LYS A 20 -4.41 -13.31 4.11
C LYS A 20 -4.19 -14.62 3.36
N ASP A 21 -5.26 -15.24 2.85
CA ASP A 21 -5.23 -16.53 2.16
C ASP A 21 -4.95 -16.39 0.66
N SER A 22 -4.76 -15.17 0.17
CA SER A 22 -4.41 -14.93 -1.23
C SER A 22 -3.01 -15.48 -1.54
N GLU A 23 -2.80 -15.94 -2.76
CA GLU A 23 -1.50 -16.45 -3.23
C GLU A 23 -0.38 -15.41 -3.07
N PHE A 24 -0.72 -14.12 -3.18
CA PHE A 24 0.25 -13.03 -3.00
C PHE A 24 0.86 -13.00 -1.59
N PHE A 25 0.07 -13.32 -0.54
CA PHE A 25 0.52 -13.28 0.86
C PHE A 25 0.90 -14.65 1.43
N LYS A 26 0.76 -15.71 0.64
CA LYS A 26 1.10 -17.06 1.06
C LYS A 26 2.54 -17.13 1.56
N ASP A 27 2.75 -17.87 2.66
CA ASP A 27 4.04 -18.08 3.29
C ASP A 27 4.79 -16.78 3.72
N THR A 28 4.05 -15.65 3.84
CA THR A 28 4.60 -14.38 4.27
C THR A 28 4.32 -14.14 5.75
N ASN A 29 5.35 -13.66 6.48
CA ASN A 29 5.17 -13.25 7.88
C ASN A 29 4.23 -12.03 7.94
N SER A 30 3.12 -12.16 8.66
CA SER A 30 2.11 -11.10 8.81
C SER A 30 2.48 -10.02 9.83
N THR A 31 3.61 -10.15 10.53
CA THR A 31 4.00 -9.18 11.55
C THR A 31 4.74 -8.00 10.94
N CYS A 32 4.22 -6.79 11.14
CA CYS A 32 4.93 -5.56 10.78
C CYS A 32 6.24 -5.43 11.59
N PRO A 33 7.42 -5.32 10.95
CA PRO A 33 8.69 -5.28 11.67
C PRO A 33 8.94 -3.96 12.42
N VAL A 34 8.12 -2.94 12.21
CA VAL A 34 8.23 -1.63 12.87
C VAL A 34 7.29 -1.52 14.07
N LYS A 35 6.05 -1.98 13.93
CA LYS A 35 5.03 -1.86 14.98
C LYS A 35 4.73 -3.17 15.71
N PHE A 36 5.31 -4.28 15.28
CA PHE A 36 5.16 -5.62 15.90
C PHE A 36 3.71 -6.10 16.03
N ILE A 37 2.86 -5.73 15.07
CA ILE A 37 1.45 -6.12 15.01
C ILE A 37 1.16 -6.95 13.76
N ASP A 38 0.11 -7.78 13.81
CA ASP A 38 -0.42 -8.48 12.64
C ASP A 38 -1.10 -7.46 11.71
N VAL A 39 -0.55 -7.31 10.50
CA VAL A 39 -1.05 -6.32 9.51
C VAL A 39 -2.46 -6.64 9.04
N PHE A 40 -2.89 -7.89 9.07
CA PHE A 40 -4.24 -8.28 8.66
C PHE A 40 -5.34 -7.84 9.62
N LYS A 41 -4.98 -7.29 10.78
CA LYS A 41 -5.94 -6.56 11.64
C LYS A 41 -6.37 -5.22 11.04
N TYR A 42 -5.56 -4.68 10.12
CA TYR A 42 -5.79 -3.39 9.47
C TYR A 42 -5.58 -3.51 7.95
N PRO A 43 -6.40 -4.31 7.26
CA PRO A 43 -6.17 -4.69 5.87
C PRO A 43 -6.15 -3.50 4.90
N ASP A 44 -6.88 -2.43 5.22
CA ASP A 44 -6.94 -1.21 4.41
C ASP A 44 -5.62 -0.42 4.37
N TRP A 45 -4.64 -0.80 5.19
CA TRP A 45 -3.39 -0.08 5.36
C TRP A 45 -2.15 -0.89 4.96
N ILE A 46 -2.31 -2.15 4.57
CA ILE A 46 -1.19 -3.03 4.27
C ILE A 46 -0.31 -2.42 3.18
N SER A 47 0.99 -2.40 3.45
CA SER A 47 2.02 -2.03 2.48
C SER A 47 3.09 -3.11 2.44
N VAL A 48 3.76 -3.28 1.29
CA VAL A 48 4.64 -4.42 1.05
C VAL A 48 5.93 -3.99 0.36
N LEU A 49 7.07 -4.48 0.85
CA LEU A 49 8.32 -4.52 0.11
C LEU A 49 8.51 -5.93 -0.45
N GLU A 50 8.61 -6.07 -1.76
CA GLU A 50 8.94 -7.31 -2.45
C GLU A 50 10.38 -7.26 -2.95
N TYR A 51 11.20 -8.25 -2.57
CA TYR A 51 12.60 -8.37 -2.96
C TYR A 51 12.78 -9.33 -4.14
N GLN A 52 13.91 -9.22 -4.85
CA GLN A 52 14.17 -10.02 -6.05
C GLN A 52 14.22 -11.53 -5.80
N ASN A 53 14.50 -11.96 -4.59
CA ASN A 53 14.46 -13.37 -4.18
C ASN A 53 13.04 -13.88 -3.84
N GLY A 54 12.01 -13.06 -4.05
CA GLY A 54 10.62 -13.40 -3.74
C GLY A 54 10.21 -13.15 -2.28
N LYS A 55 11.15 -12.79 -1.39
CA LYS A 55 10.80 -12.41 -0.01
C LYS A 55 9.91 -11.19 -0.01
N LYS A 56 8.87 -11.22 0.80
CA LYS A 56 8.00 -10.07 1.07
C LYS A 56 8.07 -9.68 2.54
N VAL A 57 8.02 -8.37 2.79
CA VAL A 57 7.94 -7.81 4.14
C VAL A 57 6.69 -6.93 4.18
N LEU A 58 5.81 -7.23 5.14
CA LEU A 58 4.52 -6.55 5.29
C LEU A 58 4.58 -5.48 6.36
N PHE A 59 3.88 -4.38 6.11
CA PHE A 59 3.81 -3.22 7.00
C PHE A 59 2.38 -2.83 7.27
N SER A 60 2.14 -2.27 8.45
CA SER A 60 0.83 -1.82 8.91
C SER A 60 0.37 -0.49 8.30
N SER A 61 1.22 0.19 7.53
CA SER A 61 0.86 1.37 6.76
C SER A 61 1.97 1.78 5.79
N ALA A 62 1.66 2.71 4.88
CA ALA A 62 2.62 3.28 3.95
C ALA A 62 3.77 3.99 4.70
N LYS A 63 3.46 4.77 5.75
CA LYS A 63 4.47 5.42 6.60
C LYS A 63 5.47 4.40 7.15
N GLN A 64 5.00 3.29 7.71
CA GLN A 64 5.86 2.28 8.31
C GLN A 64 6.74 1.57 7.27
N MET A 65 6.21 1.34 6.07
CA MET A 65 6.99 0.81 4.95
C MET A 65 8.11 1.77 4.53
N PHE A 66 7.80 3.05 4.35
CA PHE A 66 8.80 4.06 3.97
C PHE A 66 9.83 4.29 5.08
N TYR A 67 9.41 4.32 6.34
CA TYR A 67 10.31 4.40 7.49
C TYR A 67 11.34 3.25 7.48
N TYR A 68 10.86 2.03 7.36
CA TYR A 68 11.71 0.85 7.26
C TYR A 68 12.64 0.92 6.05
N PHE A 69 12.13 1.28 4.88
CA PHE A 69 12.91 1.38 3.66
C PHE A 69 14.06 2.37 3.80
N TYR A 70 13.80 3.59 4.28
CA TYR A 70 14.85 4.60 4.43
C TYR A 70 15.84 4.30 5.56
N THR A 71 15.43 3.57 6.58
CA THR A 71 16.29 3.20 7.70
C THR A 71 17.15 1.98 7.40
N ASN A 72 16.63 1.00 6.66
CA ASN A 72 17.28 -0.29 6.45
C ASN A 72 17.91 -0.46 5.06
N LYS A 73 17.54 0.37 4.08
CA LYS A 73 18.07 0.28 2.71
C LYS A 73 19.59 0.08 2.63
N PRO A 74 20.43 0.77 3.42
CA PRO A 74 21.88 0.57 3.38
C PRO A 74 22.34 -0.79 3.87
N LYS A 75 21.49 -1.56 4.57
CA LYS A 75 21.80 -2.87 5.19
C LYS A 75 21.23 -4.04 4.40
N GLU A 76 20.35 -3.77 3.41
CA GLU A 76 19.72 -4.83 2.62
C GLU A 76 20.71 -5.38 1.58
N VAL A 77 20.95 -6.69 1.66
CA VAL A 77 21.82 -7.41 0.72
C VAL A 77 21.08 -7.77 -0.58
N VAL A 78 19.76 -8.05 -0.46
CA VAL A 78 18.93 -8.44 -1.60
C VAL A 78 18.28 -7.21 -2.19
N PRO A 79 18.42 -6.97 -3.51
CA PRO A 79 17.78 -5.83 -4.17
C PRO A 79 16.27 -5.85 -4.06
N LEU A 80 15.69 -4.67 -3.86
CA LEU A 80 14.25 -4.48 -3.90
C LEU A 80 13.74 -4.69 -5.33
N LYS A 81 12.63 -5.42 -5.47
CA LYS A 81 11.94 -5.66 -6.74
C LYS A 81 10.82 -4.65 -6.95
N LYS A 82 9.87 -4.57 -6.00
CA LYS A 82 8.71 -3.69 -6.03
C LYS A 82 8.28 -3.26 -4.64
N MET A 83 7.55 -2.16 -4.59
CA MET A 83 6.83 -1.68 -3.42
C MET A 83 5.35 -1.62 -3.73
N TYR A 84 4.51 -2.03 -2.78
CA TYR A 84 3.05 -1.94 -2.91
C TYR A 84 2.44 -1.23 -1.72
N VAL A 85 1.34 -0.54 -1.98
CA VAL A 85 0.49 0.08 -0.96
C VAL A 85 -0.97 -0.27 -1.25
N THR A 86 -1.82 -0.28 -0.23
CA THR A 86 -3.26 -0.46 -0.43
C THR A 86 -3.89 0.86 -0.83
N ASP A 87 -4.52 0.92 -2.00
CA ASP A 87 -5.37 2.04 -2.42
C ASP A 87 -6.51 2.19 -1.41
N TYR A 88 -6.61 3.36 -0.79
CA TYR A 88 -7.57 3.59 0.29
C TYR A 88 -9.03 3.53 -0.18
N LYS A 89 -9.30 3.84 -1.46
CA LYS A 89 -10.65 3.79 -2.04
C LYS A 89 -11.03 2.39 -2.49
N THR A 90 -10.18 1.74 -3.29
CA THR A 90 -10.50 0.45 -3.91
C THR A 90 -10.16 -0.74 -3.02
N LYS A 91 -9.31 -0.56 -2.01
CA LYS A 91 -8.78 -1.62 -1.13
C LYS A 91 -7.90 -2.64 -1.86
N GLU A 92 -7.42 -2.29 -3.03
CA GLU A 92 -6.53 -3.13 -3.83
C GLU A 92 -5.06 -2.73 -3.60
N LEU A 93 -4.15 -3.70 -3.76
CA LEU A 93 -2.72 -3.41 -3.78
C LEU A 93 -2.34 -2.79 -5.11
N ILE A 94 -1.68 -1.65 -5.05
CA ILE A 94 -1.16 -0.90 -6.20
C ILE A 94 0.35 -0.67 -6.04
N GLU A 95 1.06 -0.43 -7.15
CA GLU A 95 2.48 -0.09 -7.08
C GLU A 95 2.68 1.26 -6.39
N ALA A 96 3.50 1.29 -5.35
CA ALA A 96 3.74 2.48 -4.55
C ALA A 96 4.34 3.64 -5.36
N THR A 97 5.11 3.33 -6.42
CA THR A 97 5.75 4.31 -7.29
C THR A 97 4.77 5.06 -8.19
N GLU A 98 3.57 4.52 -8.38
CA GLU A 98 2.50 5.11 -9.21
C GLU A 98 1.39 5.72 -8.38
N ALA A 99 1.43 5.58 -7.05
CA ALA A 99 0.40 6.07 -6.16
C ALA A 99 0.55 7.57 -5.84
N TYR A 100 -0.59 8.19 -5.55
CA TYR A 100 -0.71 9.51 -4.95
C TYR A 100 -0.96 9.38 -3.45
N TYR A 101 -0.32 10.20 -2.65
CA TYR A 101 -0.34 10.10 -1.19
C TYR A 101 -0.94 11.34 -0.56
N VAL A 102 -2.08 11.18 0.09
CA VAL A 102 -2.74 12.26 0.82
C VAL A 102 -2.12 12.38 2.20
N PHE A 103 -1.72 13.61 2.57
CA PHE A 103 -1.05 13.95 3.82
C PHE A 103 -1.83 14.97 4.62
N GLY A 104 -1.80 14.82 5.96
CA GLY A 104 -2.37 15.79 6.88
C GLY A 104 -3.90 15.82 6.86
N SER A 105 -4.54 14.67 6.60
CA SER A 105 -5.98 14.51 6.69
C SER A 105 -6.42 14.20 8.13
N ARG A 106 -7.75 14.26 8.36
CA ARG A 106 -8.33 13.82 9.64
C ARG A 106 -8.36 12.29 9.80
N VAL A 107 -8.13 11.56 8.72
CA VAL A 107 -8.05 10.10 8.74
C VAL A 107 -6.63 9.70 9.09
N VAL A 108 -6.50 8.83 10.08
CA VAL A 108 -5.21 8.35 10.58
C VAL A 108 -5.13 6.82 10.51
N SER A 109 -3.92 6.29 10.36
CA SER A 109 -3.67 4.86 10.48
C SER A 109 -3.63 4.43 11.95
N PHE A 110 -3.43 3.14 12.20
CA PHE A 110 -3.10 2.64 13.54
C PHE A 110 -1.89 3.36 14.16
N SER A 111 -0.99 3.89 13.33
CA SER A 111 0.25 4.54 13.75
C SER A 111 0.15 6.08 13.81
N GLY A 112 -1.05 6.64 13.81
CA GLY A 112 -1.27 8.08 13.78
C GLY A 112 -1.27 8.66 12.35
N ASP A 113 -0.77 9.87 12.19
CA ASP A 113 -0.66 10.53 10.88
C ASP A 113 0.11 9.66 9.88
N ASP A 114 -0.40 9.60 8.66
CA ASP A 114 0.15 8.72 7.64
C ASP A 114 0.09 9.35 6.24
N LEU A 115 0.62 8.62 5.29
CA LEU A 115 0.49 8.89 3.86
C LEU A 115 -0.58 7.96 3.29
N ILE A 116 -1.76 8.49 2.98
CA ILE A 116 -2.90 7.69 2.53
C ILE A 116 -2.84 7.49 1.03
N PRO A 117 -2.63 6.24 0.53
CA PRO A 117 -2.39 5.99 -0.88
C PRO A 117 -3.68 5.95 -1.70
N PHE A 118 -3.60 6.46 -2.94
CA PHE A 118 -4.63 6.36 -3.96
C PHE A 118 -3.97 6.05 -5.31
N GLY A 119 -4.55 5.15 -6.09
CA GLY A 119 -4.10 4.86 -7.46
C GLY A 119 -4.54 5.92 -8.48
N ASN A 120 -5.47 6.78 -8.12
CA ASN A 120 -6.02 7.81 -8.99
C ASN A 120 -5.93 9.19 -8.32
N PHE A 121 -5.46 10.19 -9.06
CA PHE A 121 -5.31 11.55 -8.55
C PHE A 121 -6.63 12.22 -8.19
N ASP A 122 -7.68 12.01 -8.98
CA ASP A 122 -8.99 12.62 -8.72
C ASP A 122 -9.60 12.06 -7.44
N ASP A 123 -9.42 10.76 -7.17
CA ASP A 123 -9.86 10.12 -5.92
C ASP A 123 -9.09 10.67 -4.72
N ALA A 124 -7.77 10.85 -4.85
CA ALA A 124 -6.94 11.49 -3.82
C ALA A 124 -7.40 12.93 -3.54
N LYS A 125 -7.72 13.68 -4.58
CA LYS A 125 -8.20 15.07 -4.49
C LYS A 125 -9.56 15.16 -3.82
N GLU A 126 -10.49 14.29 -4.21
CA GLU A 126 -11.82 14.23 -3.57
C GLU A 126 -11.70 13.91 -2.09
N PHE A 127 -10.93 12.88 -1.75
CA PHE A 127 -10.68 12.48 -0.37
C PHE A 127 -10.02 13.62 0.44
N ALA A 128 -9.02 14.29 -0.14
CA ALA A 128 -8.32 15.39 0.51
C ALA A 128 -9.27 16.54 0.85
N ALA A 129 -10.16 16.91 -0.07
CA ALA A 129 -11.16 17.94 0.15
C ALA A 129 -12.16 17.57 1.27
N GLN A 130 -12.63 16.32 1.27
CA GLN A 130 -13.60 15.82 2.26
C GLN A 130 -13.00 15.66 3.67
N ASN A 131 -11.68 15.44 3.77
CA ASN A 131 -11.00 15.13 5.03
C ASN A 131 -10.02 16.21 5.49
N SER A 132 -10.14 17.42 4.94
CA SER A 132 -9.30 18.58 5.33
C SER A 132 -7.80 18.33 5.24
N ALA A 133 -7.38 17.56 4.24
CA ALA A 133 -5.99 17.21 4.04
C ALA A 133 -5.15 18.43 3.61
N SER A 134 -3.89 18.44 4.00
CA SER A 134 -2.97 19.54 3.73
C SER A 134 -2.37 19.47 2.33
N ARG A 135 -2.02 18.27 1.86
CA ARG A 135 -1.28 18.07 0.59
C ARG A 135 -1.53 16.70 -0.02
N ILE A 136 -1.26 16.61 -1.33
CA ILE A 136 -1.14 15.37 -2.07
C ILE A 136 0.29 15.29 -2.62
N PHE A 137 0.97 14.17 -2.40
CA PHE A 137 2.31 13.93 -2.89
C PHE A 137 2.31 12.83 -3.95
N GLU A 138 3.16 12.98 -4.98
CA GLU A 138 3.62 11.85 -5.78
C GLU A 138 4.74 11.10 -5.05
N PHE A 139 5.00 9.87 -5.41
CA PHE A 139 6.05 9.03 -4.83
C PHE A 139 7.43 9.72 -4.80
N SER A 140 7.80 10.44 -5.86
CA SER A 140 9.07 11.16 -5.98
C SER A 140 9.30 12.23 -4.90
N LYS A 141 8.24 12.67 -4.23
CA LYS A 141 8.29 13.66 -3.14
C LYS A 141 8.41 13.03 -1.75
N ILE A 142 8.21 11.71 -1.66
CA ILE A 142 8.35 11.00 -0.39
C ILE A 142 9.84 10.73 -0.15
N ASN A 143 10.35 11.27 0.92
CA ASN A 143 11.76 11.15 1.29
C ASN A 143 11.89 10.97 2.81
N LYS A 144 13.11 10.64 3.24
CA LYS A 144 13.39 10.41 4.67
C LYS A 144 12.94 11.58 5.55
N LYS A 145 13.16 12.83 5.12
CA LYS A 145 12.80 14.02 5.90
C LYS A 145 11.29 14.13 6.12
N LEU A 146 10.48 13.81 5.11
CA LEU A 146 9.03 13.79 5.24
C LEU A 146 8.59 12.68 6.21
N ILE A 147 9.19 11.51 6.12
CA ILE A 147 8.86 10.38 7.00
C ILE A 147 9.27 10.67 8.45
N ASP A 148 10.45 11.23 8.67
CA ASP A 148 10.90 11.64 10.01
C ASP A 148 10.00 12.73 10.64
N TYR A 149 9.33 13.55 9.82
CA TYR A 149 8.37 14.54 10.30
C TYR A 149 7.03 13.91 10.74
N LEU A 150 6.67 12.75 10.17
CA LEU A 150 5.44 12.02 10.50
C LEU A 150 5.56 11.16 11.77
N ASP A 151 6.77 10.88 12.24
CA ASP A 151 7.06 10.03 13.39
C ASP A 151 7.10 10.87 14.66
#